data_3f95adf308ac8f7854975d77c8493eb6
#
_entry.id   3f95adf308ac8f7854975d77c8493eb6
#
_cell.length_a   1.000
_cell.length_b   1.000
_cell.length_c   1.000
_cell.angle_alpha   90.00
_cell.angle_beta   90.00
_cell.angle_gamma   90.00
#
_symmetry.space_group_name_H-M   'P 1'
#
loop_
_entity.id
_entity.type
_entity.pdbx_description
1 polymer ?
#
loop_
_entity_poly.entity_id
_entity_poly.type
_entity_poly.pdbx_seq_one_letter_code
_entity_poly.pdbx_strand_id
1 'polypeptide(L)'
;MYPIEKYKFYTNGSRVIAVSTYAGKTVRGVAVCHAGDTFSLERGKKLAALRCAEKIAKKRVARANQKVDEAYWAYVDAEAYLDKMVDYKDDALYELNEVIAAKNDMLDSL
;
A
#
# COMPACT_ATOMS: atom_id res chain seq x y z
N MET A 1 18.15 -9.93 -16.29
CA MET A 1 18.23 -11.25 -15.65
C MET A 1 18.05 -11.10 -14.15
N TYR A 2 17.28 -11.98 -13.57
CA TYR A 2 16.99 -11.89 -12.14
C TYR A 2 18.16 -12.46 -11.32
N PRO A 3 18.71 -11.73 -10.35
CA PRO A 3 19.87 -12.21 -9.57
C PRO A 3 19.46 -13.31 -8.62
N ILE A 4 20.01 -14.50 -8.81
CA ILE A 4 19.70 -15.66 -7.97
C ILE A 4 20.53 -15.68 -6.67
N GLU A 5 21.57 -14.89 -6.58
CA GLU A 5 22.47 -14.83 -5.40
C GLU A 5 21.75 -14.34 -4.15
N LYS A 6 20.65 -13.63 -4.31
CA LYS A 6 19.85 -13.09 -3.20
C LYS A 6 19.04 -14.14 -2.47
N TYR A 7 18.96 -15.35 -3.03
CA TYR A 7 18.08 -16.38 -2.49
C TYR A 7 18.90 -17.46 -1.82
N LYS A 8 18.34 -18.03 -0.78
CA LYS A 8 18.85 -19.25 -0.20
C LYS A 8 18.16 -20.43 -0.88
N PHE A 9 18.89 -21.47 -1.16
CA PHE A 9 18.36 -22.63 -1.89
C PHE A 9 18.46 -23.88 -1.04
N TYR A 10 17.41 -24.67 -1.12
CA TYR A 10 17.33 -25.99 -0.51
C TYR A 10 16.89 -26.99 -1.56
N THR A 11 17.41 -28.19 -1.49
CA THR A 11 17.00 -29.29 -2.37
C THR A 11 16.39 -30.39 -1.53
N ASN A 12 15.32 -31.00 -2.05
CA ASN A 12 14.66 -32.14 -1.41
C ASN A 12 14.14 -33.07 -2.50
N GLY A 13 14.93 -34.11 -2.78
CA GLY A 13 14.64 -35.02 -3.89
C GLY A 13 14.70 -34.27 -5.22
N SER A 14 13.60 -34.27 -5.95
CA SER A 14 13.48 -33.57 -7.24
C SER A 14 13.05 -32.11 -7.10
N ARG A 15 12.97 -31.61 -5.89
CA ARG A 15 12.53 -30.22 -5.64
C ARG A 15 13.70 -29.29 -5.36
N VAL A 16 13.65 -28.10 -5.92
CA VAL A 16 14.54 -26.99 -5.57
C VAL A 16 13.68 -25.88 -4.98
N ILE A 17 14.05 -25.42 -3.80
CA ILE A 17 13.28 -24.40 -3.06
C ILE A 17 14.15 -23.18 -2.91
N ALA A 18 13.68 -22.04 -3.42
CA ALA A 18 14.30 -20.73 -3.19
C ALA A 18 13.58 -20.05 -2.06
N VAL A 19 14.35 -19.46 -1.14
CA VAL A 19 13.81 -18.80 0.06
C VAL A 19 14.29 -17.38 0.12
N SER A 20 13.38 -16.47 0.40
CA SER A 20 13.68 -15.09 0.65
C SER A 20 12.70 -14.56 1.70
N THR A 21 12.75 -13.27 1.97
CA THR A 21 11.86 -12.64 2.96
C THR A 21 11.16 -11.44 2.35
N TYR A 22 9.96 -11.16 2.84
CA TYR A 22 9.24 -9.93 2.52
C TYR A 22 8.46 -9.49 3.75
N ALA A 23 8.68 -8.24 4.17
CA ALA A 23 8.04 -7.68 5.36
C ALA A 23 8.22 -8.56 6.61
N GLY A 24 9.41 -9.15 6.76
CA GLY A 24 9.77 -9.98 7.91
C GLY A 24 9.23 -11.42 7.84
N LYS A 25 8.54 -11.79 6.78
CA LYS A 25 8.00 -13.14 6.59
C LYS A 25 8.73 -13.88 5.49
N THR A 26 8.91 -15.18 5.69
CA THR A 26 9.55 -16.05 4.71
C THR A 26 8.65 -16.28 3.52
N VAL A 27 9.23 -16.19 2.32
CA VAL A 27 8.55 -16.50 1.05
C VAL A 27 9.35 -17.55 0.32
N ARG A 28 8.69 -18.56 -0.23
CA ARG A 28 9.31 -19.67 -0.93
C ARG A 28 8.80 -19.80 -2.36
N GLY A 29 9.74 -20.12 -3.26
CA GLY A 29 9.41 -20.55 -4.62
C GLY A 29 9.93 -21.97 -4.82
N VAL A 30 9.17 -22.81 -5.50
CA VAL A 30 9.51 -24.23 -5.67
C VAL A 30 9.54 -24.57 -7.14
N ALA A 31 10.60 -25.28 -7.55
CA ALA A 31 10.70 -25.91 -8.86
C ALA A 31 10.79 -27.43 -8.67
N VAL A 32 10.03 -28.16 -9.46
CA VAL A 32 9.98 -29.62 -9.38
C VAL A 32 10.42 -30.19 -10.70
N CYS A 33 11.36 -31.18 -10.65
CA CYS A 33 11.74 -31.93 -11.80
C CYS A 33 10.82 -33.16 -11.92
N HIS A 34 10.12 -33.27 -13.05
CA HIS A 34 9.21 -34.40 -13.29
C HIS A 34 9.95 -35.60 -13.81
N ALA A 35 9.37 -36.77 -13.60
CA ALA A 35 9.92 -38.01 -14.12
C ALA A 35 10.05 -37.94 -15.65
N GLY A 36 11.23 -38.35 -16.17
CA GLY A 36 11.52 -38.29 -17.59
C GLY A 36 12.20 -37.00 -18.05
N ASP A 37 12.22 -35.97 -17.22
CA ASP A 37 12.92 -34.72 -17.52
C ASP A 37 14.39 -34.83 -17.11
N THR A 38 15.27 -34.17 -17.87
CA THR A 38 16.66 -34.03 -17.45
C THR A 38 16.71 -32.96 -16.34
N PHE A 39 17.08 -33.41 -15.15
CA PHE A 39 17.19 -32.48 -14.02
C PHE A 39 18.43 -31.62 -14.18
N SER A 40 18.24 -30.28 -14.14
CA SER A 40 19.33 -29.32 -14.06
C SER A 40 19.15 -28.49 -12.80
N LEU A 41 20.09 -28.61 -11.87
CA LEU A 41 20.06 -27.87 -10.63
C LEU A 41 20.08 -26.39 -10.90
N GLU A 42 20.86 -25.93 -11.87
CA GLU A 42 20.95 -24.52 -12.23
C GLU A 42 19.61 -23.99 -12.73
N ARG A 43 18.96 -24.71 -13.65
CA ARG A 43 17.64 -24.30 -14.16
C ARG A 43 16.57 -24.33 -13.06
N GLY A 44 16.65 -25.36 -12.21
CA GLY A 44 15.77 -25.49 -11.06
C GLY A 44 15.90 -24.30 -10.11
N LYS A 45 17.13 -23.86 -9.82
CA LYS A 45 17.39 -22.70 -8.98
C LYS A 45 16.81 -21.43 -9.60
N LYS A 46 17.05 -21.21 -10.89
CA LYS A 46 16.52 -20.04 -11.60
C LYS A 46 15.00 -20.01 -11.55
N LEU A 47 14.35 -21.12 -11.84
CA LEU A 47 12.89 -21.19 -11.82
C LEU A 47 12.34 -21.00 -10.41
N ALA A 48 12.94 -21.63 -9.41
CA ALA A 48 12.52 -21.47 -8.02
C ALA A 48 12.66 -20.02 -7.57
N ALA A 49 13.78 -19.36 -7.92
CA ALA A 49 14.01 -17.95 -7.60
C ALA A 49 12.97 -17.05 -8.26
N LEU A 50 12.66 -17.30 -9.53
CA LEU A 50 11.64 -16.50 -10.24
C LEU A 50 10.24 -16.70 -9.64
N ARG A 51 9.91 -17.90 -9.24
CA ARG A 51 8.62 -18.18 -8.57
C ARG A 51 8.54 -17.49 -7.21
N CYS A 52 9.64 -17.47 -6.46
CA CYS A 52 9.73 -16.72 -5.21
C CYS A 52 9.57 -15.22 -5.47
N ALA A 53 10.28 -14.69 -6.47
CA ALA A 53 10.20 -13.30 -6.87
C ALA A 53 8.79 -12.88 -7.29
N GLU A 54 8.11 -13.75 -8.04
CA GLU A 54 6.73 -13.51 -8.45
C GLU A 54 5.80 -13.37 -7.25
N LYS A 55 5.94 -14.24 -6.26
CA LYS A 55 5.16 -14.17 -5.03
C LYS A 55 5.41 -12.85 -4.29
N ILE A 56 6.67 -12.44 -4.18
CA ILE A 56 7.03 -11.18 -3.52
C ILE A 56 6.47 -9.99 -4.30
N ALA A 57 6.58 -10.01 -5.63
CA ALA A 57 6.06 -8.94 -6.48
C ALA A 57 4.54 -8.80 -6.34
N LYS A 58 3.81 -9.91 -6.28
CA LYS A 58 2.36 -9.90 -6.05
C LYS A 58 2.01 -9.31 -4.69
N LYS A 59 2.78 -9.62 -3.67
CA LYS A 59 2.59 -9.04 -2.34
C LYS A 59 2.85 -7.53 -2.33
N ARG A 60 3.85 -7.07 -3.09
CA ARG A 60 4.15 -5.65 -3.24
C ARG A 60 3.01 -4.91 -3.93
N VAL A 61 2.44 -5.51 -4.97
CA VAL A 61 1.30 -4.90 -5.67
C VAL A 61 0.10 -4.77 -4.73
N ALA A 62 -0.21 -5.83 -3.97
CA ALA A 62 -1.30 -5.81 -3.02
C ALA A 62 -1.10 -4.71 -1.97
N ARG A 63 0.13 -4.57 -1.45
CA ARG A 63 0.46 -3.52 -0.48
C ARG A 63 0.34 -2.13 -1.10
N ALA A 64 0.82 -1.95 -2.33
CA ALA A 64 0.74 -0.67 -3.02
C ALA A 64 -0.72 -0.27 -3.24
N ASN A 65 -1.58 -1.21 -3.65
CA ASN A 65 -3.00 -0.95 -3.81
C ASN A 65 -3.65 -0.53 -2.48
N GLN A 66 -3.29 -1.20 -1.39
CA GLN A 66 -3.78 -0.85 -0.07
C GLN A 66 -3.36 0.57 0.31
N LYS A 67 -2.12 0.95 0.02
CA LYS A 67 -1.62 2.31 0.31
C LYS A 67 -2.34 3.36 -0.51
N VAL A 68 -2.63 3.07 -1.77
CA VAL A 68 -3.42 3.97 -2.62
C VAL A 68 -4.82 4.15 -2.04
N ASP A 69 -5.47 3.06 -1.62
CA ASP A 69 -6.80 3.13 -1.01
C ASP A 69 -6.79 3.95 0.27
N GLU A 70 -5.81 3.72 1.15
CA GLU A 70 -5.67 4.49 2.38
C GLU A 70 -5.50 5.99 2.10
N ALA A 71 -4.66 6.33 1.12
CA ALA A 71 -4.43 7.72 0.74
C ALA A 71 -5.68 8.36 0.15
N TYR A 72 -6.43 7.61 -0.66
CA TYR A 72 -7.68 8.10 -1.25
C TYR A 72 -8.72 8.42 -0.16
N TRP A 73 -8.91 7.52 0.79
CA TRP A 73 -9.88 7.76 1.86
C TRP A 73 -9.45 8.89 2.79
N ALA A 74 -8.14 9.04 3.04
CA ALA A 74 -7.62 10.18 3.77
C ALA A 74 -7.92 11.50 3.05
N TYR A 75 -7.80 11.50 1.72
CA TYR A 75 -8.15 12.67 0.90
C TYR A 75 -9.65 12.98 0.99
N VAL A 76 -10.51 11.96 0.86
CA VAL A 76 -11.96 12.14 0.96
C VAL A 76 -12.35 12.72 2.32
N ASP A 77 -11.77 12.18 3.39
CA ASP A 77 -12.04 12.66 4.75
C ASP A 77 -11.57 14.11 4.94
N ALA A 78 -10.38 14.44 4.41
CA ALA A 78 -9.85 15.79 4.49
C ALA A 78 -10.71 16.79 3.72
N GLU A 79 -11.22 16.39 2.56
CA GLU A 79 -12.12 17.22 1.76
C GLU A 79 -13.43 17.49 2.49
N ALA A 80 -14.02 16.45 3.09
CA ALA A 80 -15.24 16.59 3.89
C ALA A 80 -15.02 17.50 5.09
N TYR A 81 -13.87 17.38 5.76
CA TYR A 81 -13.51 18.24 6.87
C TYR A 81 -13.35 19.70 6.42
N LEU A 82 -12.73 19.92 5.28
CA LEU A 82 -12.57 21.27 4.73
C LEU A 82 -13.93 21.91 4.47
N ASP A 83 -14.85 21.20 3.85
CA ASP A 83 -16.21 21.68 3.58
C ASP A 83 -16.92 22.08 4.89
N LYS A 84 -16.79 21.24 5.91
CA LYS A 84 -17.37 21.52 7.22
C LYS A 84 -16.77 22.75 7.86
N MET A 85 -15.47 22.96 7.72
CA MET A 85 -14.80 24.14 8.28
C MET A 85 -15.15 25.41 7.52
N VAL A 86 -15.34 25.32 6.21
CA VAL A 86 -15.82 26.47 5.41
C VAL A 86 -17.21 26.89 5.87
N ASP A 87 -18.12 25.94 6.08
CA ASP A 87 -19.47 26.23 6.60
C ASP A 87 -19.41 26.86 7.98
N TYR A 88 -18.55 26.34 8.85
CA TYR A 88 -18.33 26.89 10.17
C TYR A 88 -17.88 28.36 10.09
N LYS A 89 -16.94 28.67 9.20
CA LYS A 89 -16.43 30.00 8.97
C LYS A 89 -17.55 30.95 8.48
N ASP A 90 -18.35 30.47 7.52
CA ASP A 90 -19.44 31.26 6.95
C ASP A 90 -20.47 31.59 8.02
N ASP A 91 -20.83 30.64 8.87
CA ASP A 91 -21.77 30.86 9.98
C ASP A 91 -21.21 31.86 10.98
N ALA A 92 -19.93 31.78 11.30
CA ALA A 92 -19.27 32.71 12.21
C ALA A 92 -19.25 34.13 11.65
N LEU A 93 -18.98 34.29 10.36
CA LEU A 93 -19.01 35.59 9.69
C LEU A 93 -20.41 36.19 9.68
N TYR A 94 -21.41 35.35 9.41
CA TYR A 94 -22.82 35.80 9.45
C TYR A 94 -23.18 36.32 10.84
N GLU A 95 -22.84 35.56 11.89
CA GLU A 95 -23.08 35.94 13.27
C GLU A 95 -22.39 37.27 13.61
N LEU A 96 -21.12 37.41 13.19
CA LEU A 96 -20.38 38.64 13.44
C LEU A 96 -21.09 39.83 12.80
N ASN A 97 -21.52 39.70 11.56
CA ASN A 97 -22.22 40.77 10.86
C ASN A 97 -23.55 41.12 11.55
N GLU A 98 -24.28 40.14 12.05
CA GLU A 98 -25.52 40.35 12.80
C GLU A 98 -25.25 41.13 14.09
N VAL A 99 -24.19 40.74 14.81
CA VAL A 99 -23.82 41.42 16.08
C VAL A 99 -23.37 42.84 15.82
N ILE A 100 -22.59 43.08 14.77
CA ILE A 100 -22.15 44.45 14.41
C ILE A 100 -23.35 45.33 14.07
N ALA A 101 -24.29 44.81 13.29
CA ALA A 101 -25.50 45.55 12.94
C ALA A 101 -26.32 45.91 14.17
N ALA A 102 -26.52 44.97 15.08
CA ALA A 102 -27.24 45.18 16.33
C ALA A 102 -26.55 46.24 17.21
N LYS A 103 -25.22 46.18 17.29
CA LYS A 103 -24.42 47.14 18.03
C LYS A 103 -24.58 48.55 17.45
N ASN A 104 -24.48 48.68 16.14
CA ASN A 104 -24.59 49.96 15.47
C ASN A 104 -25.98 50.57 15.63
N ASP A 105 -27.04 49.76 15.54
CA ASP A 105 -28.41 50.20 15.77
C ASP A 105 -28.58 50.73 17.20
N MET A 106 -28.00 50.06 18.17
CA MET A 106 -28.04 50.48 19.55
C MET A 106 -27.32 51.83 19.74
N LEU A 107 -26.14 51.99 19.14
CA LEU A 107 -25.38 53.23 19.21
C LEU A 107 -26.12 54.40 18.55
N ASP A 108 -26.78 54.16 17.43
CA ASP A 108 -27.53 55.18 16.71
C ASP A 108 -28.77 55.64 17.46
N SER A 109 -29.30 54.79 18.36
CA SER A 109 -30.47 55.12 19.16
C SER A 109 -30.16 55.87 20.46
N LEU A 110 -28.88 56.03 20.77
CA LEU A 110 -28.44 56.79 21.97
C LEU A 110 -28.45 58.32 21.71
#